data_9bbd37fa616870bef3af308ee141c77b
#
_entry.id   9bbd37fa616870bef3af308ee141c77b
#
_cell.length_a   1.000
_cell.length_b   1.000
_cell.length_c   1.000
_cell.angle_alpha   90.00
_cell.angle_beta   90.00
_cell.angle_gamma   90.00
#
_symmetry.space_group_name_H-M   'P 1'
#
loop_
_entity.id
_entity.type
_entity.pdbx_description
1 polymer ?
#
loop_
_entity_poly.entity_id
_entity_poly.type
_entity_poly.pdbx_seq_one_letter_code
_entity_poly.pdbx_strand_id
1 'polypeptide(L)'
;MTDKDIADHVYIEPLTVPVVKNLILKEKPDSILPTLGGQNALNIAMALDDEGFLEAHNVRTIGTNTTTIKLAEDRLEFKELMERIHEPVAASTVVNHVDDALEFAEKIGYPVVVRPAYTLGGTGGGIAETPEELHDICTNGLRLSRVSQCLI
;
A
#
# COMPACT_ATOMS: atom_id res chain seq x y z
N MET A 1 -22.78 0.72 5.15
CA MET A 1 -22.08 -0.19 6.08
C MET A 1 -22.48 0.04 7.55
N THR A 2 -23.02 1.19 7.91
CA THR A 2 -23.45 1.51 9.29
C THR A 2 -24.95 1.40 9.49
N ASP A 3 -25.66 0.80 8.54
CA ASP A 3 -27.10 0.58 8.62
C ASP A 3 -27.38 -0.63 9.52
N LYS A 4 -28.11 -0.40 10.59
CA LYS A 4 -28.46 -1.41 11.59
C LYS A 4 -29.50 -2.41 11.10
N ASP A 5 -30.20 -2.08 10.00
CA ASP A 5 -31.16 -3.00 9.39
C ASP A 5 -30.51 -4.01 8.45
N ILE A 6 -29.21 -3.79 8.12
CA ILE A 6 -28.43 -4.65 7.21
C ILE A 6 -27.34 -5.42 7.96
N ALA A 7 -26.68 -4.77 8.95
CA ALA A 7 -25.59 -5.37 9.72
C ALA A 7 -26.06 -5.80 11.10
N ASP A 8 -25.76 -7.03 11.50
CA ASP A 8 -26.06 -7.55 12.84
C ASP A 8 -25.40 -6.71 13.95
N HIS A 9 -24.14 -6.30 13.70
CA HIS A 9 -23.38 -5.44 14.60
C HIS A 9 -22.72 -4.28 13.84
N VAL A 10 -22.82 -3.07 14.40
CA VAL A 10 -22.21 -1.86 13.85
C VAL A 10 -21.30 -1.25 14.90
N TYR A 11 -20.04 -1.02 14.53
CA TYR A 11 -19.02 -0.40 15.37
C TYR A 11 -18.57 0.91 14.73
N ILE A 12 -18.63 2.01 15.49
CA ILE A 12 -18.10 3.32 15.10
C ILE A 12 -16.89 3.57 15.99
N GLU A 13 -15.76 3.06 15.55
CA GLU A 13 -14.50 3.05 16.28
C GLU A 13 -13.35 3.57 15.37
N PRO A 14 -12.25 4.03 15.94
CA PRO A 14 -11.06 4.35 15.14
C PRO A 14 -10.60 3.13 14.34
N LEU A 15 -10.40 3.34 13.03
CA LEU A 15 -9.95 2.26 12.13
C LEU A 15 -8.44 2.05 12.30
N THR A 16 -8.06 1.28 13.30
CA THR A 16 -6.67 0.95 13.67
C THR A 16 -6.49 -0.56 13.87
N VAL A 17 -5.27 -1.05 13.71
CA VAL A 17 -4.95 -2.48 13.90
C VAL A 17 -5.39 -3.00 15.28
N PRO A 18 -5.09 -2.33 16.41
CA PRO A 18 -5.53 -2.82 17.73
C PRO A 18 -7.06 -2.91 17.87
N VAL A 19 -7.80 -1.94 17.35
CA VAL A 19 -9.27 -1.95 17.41
C VAL A 19 -9.81 -3.09 16.57
N VAL A 20 -9.33 -3.28 15.35
CA VAL A 20 -9.78 -4.37 14.48
C VAL A 20 -9.45 -5.75 15.08
N LYS A 21 -8.28 -5.92 15.69
CA LYS A 21 -7.93 -7.14 16.44
C LYS A 21 -8.95 -7.43 17.56
N ASN A 22 -9.27 -6.42 18.36
CA ASN A 22 -10.24 -6.56 19.44
C ASN A 22 -11.63 -6.94 18.93
N LEU A 23 -12.06 -6.36 17.80
CA LEU A 23 -13.33 -6.71 17.16
C LEU A 23 -13.33 -8.14 16.62
N ILE A 24 -12.24 -8.58 15.99
CA ILE A 24 -12.11 -9.96 15.53
C ILE A 24 -12.16 -10.95 16.70
N LEU A 25 -11.46 -10.67 17.79
CA LEU A 25 -11.50 -11.52 19.00
C LEU A 25 -12.87 -11.59 19.64
N LYS A 26 -13.62 -10.47 19.61
CA LYS A 26 -14.96 -10.38 20.19
C LYS A 26 -16.00 -11.08 19.32
N GLU A 27 -16.06 -10.75 18.03
CA GLU A 27 -17.10 -11.22 17.11
C GLU A 27 -16.77 -12.56 16.46
N LYS A 28 -15.50 -12.96 16.44
CA LYS A 28 -14.99 -14.22 15.86
C LYS A 28 -15.51 -14.47 14.46
N PRO A 29 -15.36 -13.52 13.53
CA PRO A 29 -15.76 -13.71 12.15
C PRO A 29 -14.88 -14.79 11.50
N ASP A 30 -15.41 -15.50 10.52
CA ASP A 30 -14.64 -16.43 9.70
C ASP A 30 -13.91 -15.73 8.53
N SER A 31 -14.27 -14.47 8.26
CA SER A 31 -13.69 -13.71 7.15
C SER A 31 -13.78 -12.21 7.35
N ILE A 32 -12.90 -11.49 6.63
CA ILE A 32 -12.92 -10.02 6.51
C ILE A 32 -12.95 -9.62 5.04
N LEU A 33 -13.58 -8.48 4.74
CA LEU A 33 -13.67 -7.88 3.40
C LEU A 33 -13.01 -6.50 3.39
N PRO A 34 -11.68 -6.42 3.23
CA PRO A 34 -10.95 -5.16 3.34
C PRO A 34 -11.19 -4.21 2.15
N THR A 35 -11.49 -4.74 0.97
CA THR A 35 -11.62 -3.96 -0.27
C THR A 35 -12.72 -2.90 -0.24
N LEU A 36 -13.73 -3.03 0.61
CA LEU A 36 -14.78 -2.02 0.78
C LEU A 36 -14.39 -0.85 1.69
N GLY A 37 -13.27 -0.94 2.40
CA GLY A 37 -12.82 0.09 3.34
C GLY A 37 -11.71 1.02 2.79
N GLY A 38 -11.40 0.92 1.49
CA GLY A 38 -10.34 1.70 0.84
C GLY A 38 -8.95 1.40 1.38
N GLN A 39 -8.00 2.30 1.10
CA GLN A 39 -6.57 2.10 1.42
C GLN A 39 -6.31 1.82 2.91
N ASN A 40 -7.06 2.48 3.81
CA ASN A 40 -6.89 2.24 5.26
C ASN A 40 -7.21 0.80 5.64
N ALA A 41 -8.29 0.22 5.11
CA ALA A 41 -8.65 -1.16 5.40
C ALA A 41 -7.69 -2.16 4.74
N LEU A 42 -7.20 -1.88 3.53
CA LEU A 42 -6.15 -2.68 2.89
C LEU A 42 -4.88 -2.68 3.73
N ASN A 43 -4.43 -1.52 4.20
CA ASN A 43 -3.24 -1.40 5.05
C ASN A 43 -3.41 -2.17 6.39
N ILE A 44 -4.60 -2.16 6.99
CA ILE A 44 -4.87 -2.92 8.21
C ILE A 44 -4.88 -4.41 7.92
N ALA A 45 -5.52 -4.86 6.84
CA ALA A 45 -5.54 -6.27 6.47
C ALA A 45 -4.12 -6.80 6.24
N MET A 46 -3.27 -6.03 5.54
CA MET A 46 -1.86 -6.36 5.36
C MET A 46 -1.10 -6.46 6.69
N ALA A 47 -1.30 -5.50 7.60
CA ALA A 47 -0.64 -5.53 8.90
C ALA A 47 -1.09 -6.73 9.76
N LEU A 48 -2.37 -7.10 9.71
CA LEU A 48 -2.89 -8.28 10.41
C LEU A 48 -2.32 -9.59 9.85
N ASP A 49 -2.14 -9.65 8.54
CA ASP A 49 -1.55 -10.80 7.85
C ASP A 49 -0.05 -10.92 8.13
N ASP A 50 0.69 -9.82 7.99
CA ASP A 50 2.14 -9.75 8.28
C ASP A 50 2.47 -10.20 9.72
N GLU A 51 1.56 -9.96 10.67
CA GLU A 51 1.69 -10.40 12.06
C GLU A 51 1.22 -11.86 12.28
N GLY A 52 0.72 -12.56 11.25
CA GLY A 52 0.13 -13.91 11.35
C GLY A 52 -1.19 -13.95 12.14
N PHE A 53 -1.79 -12.78 12.42
CA PHE A 53 -2.98 -12.69 13.27
C PHE A 53 -4.21 -13.32 12.61
N LEU A 54 -4.39 -13.14 11.30
CA LEU A 54 -5.53 -13.69 10.56
C LEU A 54 -5.49 -15.22 10.57
N GLU A 55 -4.33 -15.81 10.28
CA GLU A 55 -4.13 -17.27 10.30
C GLU A 55 -4.36 -17.84 11.70
N ALA A 56 -3.76 -17.24 12.73
CA ALA A 56 -3.89 -17.67 14.12
C ALA A 56 -5.34 -17.71 14.64
N HIS A 57 -6.23 -16.91 14.04
CA HIS A 57 -7.65 -16.84 14.42
C HIS A 57 -8.59 -17.44 13.36
N ASN A 58 -8.06 -18.13 12.33
CA ASN A 58 -8.82 -18.72 11.23
C ASN A 58 -9.70 -17.72 10.47
N VAL A 59 -9.23 -16.48 10.30
CA VAL A 59 -9.94 -15.42 9.58
C VAL A 59 -9.42 -15.33 8.14
N ARG A 60 -10.29 -15.51 7.16
CA ARG A 60 -9.94 -15.42 5.74
C ARG A 60 -10.17 -14.01 5.22
N THR A 61 -9.36 -13.55 4.30
CA THR A 61 -9.68 -12.38 3.47
C THR A 61 -10.57 -12.82 2.31
N ILE A 62 -11.67 -12.11 2.08
CA ILE A 62 -12.57 -12.30 0.93
C ILE A 62 -12.55 -11.09 0.01
N GLY A 63 -12.98 -11.28 -1.23
CA GLY A 63 -12.84 -10.29 -2.30
C GLY A 63 -11.45 -10.37 -2.93
N THR A 64 -10.44 -9.86 -2.26
CA THR A 64 -9.02 -9.94 -2.68
C THR A 64 -8.17 -10.44 -1.52
N ASN A 65 -7.33 -11.42 -1.76
CA ASN A 65 -6.42 -11.94 -0.74
C ASN A 65 -5.21 -11.00 -0.53
N THR A 66 -4.54 -11.17 0.59
CA THR A 66 -3.41 -10.33 1.00
C THR A 66 -2.22 -10.42 0.04
N THR A 67 -1.95 -11.58 -0.54
CA THR A 67 -0.91 -11.75 -1.58
C THR A 67 -1.21 -10.89 -2.81
N THR A 68 -2.46 -10.88 -3.28
CA THR A 68 -2.86 -10.06 -4.44
C THR A 68 -2.85 -8.56 -4.10
N ILE A 69 -3.24 -8.19 -2.87
CA ILE A 69 -3.14 -6.80 -2.40
C ILE A 69 -1.67 -6.36 -2.44
N LYS A 70 -0.75 -7.18 -1.94
CA LYS A 70 0.69 -6.90 -1.96
C LYS A 70 1.20 -6.70 -3.38
N LEU A 71 0.89 -7.62 -4.30
CA LEU A 71 1.28 -7.51 -5.71
C LEU A 71 0.75 -6.24 -6.39
N ALA A 72 -0.41 -5.73 -5.98
CA ALA A 72 -1.00 -4.53 -6.56
C ALA A 72 -0.47 -3.22 -5.95
N GLU A 73 -0.13 -3.22 -4.65
CA GLU A 73 0.20 -2.01 -3.90
C GLU A 73 1.71 -1.77 -3.76
N ASP A 74 2.50 -2.86 -3.72
CA ASP A 74 3.96 -2.78 -3.69
C ASP A 74 4.51 -2.49 -5.09
N ARG A 75 5.34 -1.45 -5.21
CA ARG A 75 5.83 -1.00 -6.52
C ARG A 75 6.80 -1.95 -7.17
N LEU A 76 7.64 -2.62 -6.37
CA LEU A 76 8.58 -3.62 -6.87
C LEU A 76 7.83 -4.88 -7.31
N GLU A 77 6.99 -5.44 -6.46
CA GLU A 77 6.20 -6.64 -6.75
C GLU A 77 5.31 -6.44 -8.00
N PHE A 78 4.69 -5.26 -8.14
CA PHE A 78 3.89 -4.93 -9.32
C PHE A 78 4.74 -4.87 -10.60
N LYS A 79 5.90 -4.20 -10.55
CA LYS A 79 6.82 -4.13 -11.69
C LYS A 79 7.28 -5.51 -12.13
N GLU A 80 7.76 -6.33 -11.18
CA GLU A 80 8.20 -7.71 -11.46
C GLU A 80 7.06 -8.58 -12.01
N LEU A 81 5.82 -8.37 -11.52
CA LEU A 81 4.65 -9.04 -12.06
C LEU A 81 4.41 -8.68 -13.52
N MET A 82 4.47 -7.38 -13.87
CA MET A 82 4.29 -6.92 -15.25
C MET A 82 5.37 -7.47 -16.18
N GLU A 83 6.63 -7.44 -15.76
CA GLU A 83 7.75 -8.02 -16.52
C GLU A 83 7.56 -9.54 -16.73
N ARG A 84 7.11 -10.26 -15.71
CA ARG A 84 6.85 -11.71 -15.78
C ARG A 84 5.75 -12.09 -16.76
N ILE A 85 4.71 -11.25 -16.88
CA ILE A 85 3.62 -11.47 -17.84
C ILE A 85 3.88 -10.79 -19.20
N HIS A 86 5.08 -10.25 -19.39
CA HIS A 86 5.52 -9.59 -20.62
C HIS A 86 4.73 -8.33 -20.98
N GLU A 87 4.18 -7.63 -19.99
CA GLU A 87 3.56 -6.33 -20.19
C GLU A 87 4.61 -5.21 -20.13
N PRO A 88 4.54 -4.20 -21.03
CA PRO A 88 5.50 -3.12 -21.06
C PRO A 88 5.40 -2.24 -19.82
N VAL A 89 6.56 -1.92 -19.24
CA VAL A 89 6.68 -0.97 -18.12
C VAL A 89 7.61 0.17 -18.52
N ALA A 90 7.37 1.36 -18.01
CA ALA A 90 8.30 2.48 -18.17
C ALA A 90 9.64 2.16 -17.51
N ALA A 91 10.73 2.75 -18.04
CA ALA A 91 12.01 2.71 -17.36
C ALA A 91 11.84 3.24 -15.94
N SER A 92 12.11 2.43 -14.96
CA SER A 92 11.80 2.75 -13.56
C SER A 92 12.68 1.96 -12.60
N THR A 93 12.88 2.51 -11.41
CA THR A 93 13.53 1.80 -10.31
C THR A 93 12.77 2.04 -9.02
N VAL A 94 12.86 1.07 -8.12
CA VAL A 94 12.32 1.18 -6.77
C VAL A 94 13.44 1.63 -5.85
N VAL A 95 13.19 2.67 -5.07
CA VAL A 95 14.17 3.26 -4.15
C VAL A 95 13.63 3.33 -2.73
N ASN A 96 14.55 3.20 -1.77
CA ASN A 96 14.32 3.40 -0.34
C ASN A 96 15.13 4.57 0.21
N HIS A 97 16.02 5.14 -0.61
CA HIS A 97 16.84 6.31 -0.29
C HIS A 97 16.78 7.34 -1.41
N VAL A 98 16.90 8.61 -1.06
CA VAL A 98 16.84 9.72 -2.02
C VAL A 98 18.04 9.69 -2.97
N ASP A 99 19.21 9.32 -2.48
CA ASP A 99 20.44 9.26 -3.30
C ASP A 99 20.30 8.27 -4.46
N ASP A 100 19.64 7.12 -4.24
CA ASP A 100 19.37 6.14 -5.29
C ASP A 100 18.44 6.71 -6.38
N ALA A 101 17.46 7.54 -5.96
CA ALA A 101 16.56 8.22 -6.89
C ALA A 101 17.29 9.22 -7.76
N LEU A 102 18.18 10.03 -7.17
CA LEU A 102 19.01 11.00 -7.89
C LEU A 102 19.94 10.30 -8.88
N GLU A 103 20.65 9.24 -8.45
CA GLU A 103 21.52 8.47 -9.33
C GLU A 103 20.76 7.85 -10.52
N PHE A 104 19.56 7.34 -10.29
CA PHE A 104 18.75 6.79 -11.37
C PHE A 104 18.26 7.88 -12.34
N ALA A 105 17.79 9.02 -11.80
CA ALA A 105 17.32 10.13 -12.63
C ALA A 105 18.44 10.73 -13.49
N GLU A 106 19.68 10.78 -13.00
CA GLU A 106 20.82 11.19 -13.80
C GLU A 106 21.04 10.29 -15.02
N LYS A 107 20.73 8.99 -14.90
CA LYS A 107 20.91 8.02 -16.02
C LYS A 107 19.81 8.11 -17.06
N ILE A 108 18.57 8.38 -16.65
CA ILE A 108 17.41 8.36 -17.58
C ILE A 108 17.02 9.76 -18.05
N GLY A 109 17.44 10.82 -17.34
CA GLY A 109 17.08 12.22 -17.60
C GLY A 109 15.78 12.64 -16.90
N TYR A 110 15.55 13.95 -16.91
CA TYR A 110 14.34 14.59 -16.37
C TYR A 110 13.37 14.96 -17.52
N PRO A 111 12.05 15.07 -17.24
CA PRO A 111 11.39 14.91 -15.95
C PRO A 111 11.23 13.46 -15.52
N VAL A 112 11.16 13.23 -14.21
CA VAL A 112 10.84 11.92 -13.61
C VAL A 112 9.61 11.99 -12.73
N VAL A 113 8.91 10.87 -12.61
CA VAL A 113 7.70 10.74 -11.78
C VAL A 113 8.05 9.98 -10.50
N VAL A 114 7.75 10.57 -9.34
CA VAL A 114 7.91 9.93 -8.03
C VAL A 114 6.56 9.37 -7.58
N ARG A 115 6.51 8.06 -7.31
CA ARG A 115 5.28 7.38 -6.86
C ARG A 115 5.54 6.57 -5.59
N PRO A 116 5.17 7.09 -4.42
CA PRO A 116 5.27 6.33 -3.17
C PRO A 116 4.39 5.08 -3.20
N ALA A 117 4.87 4.00 -2.59
CA ALA A 117 4.09 2.79 -2.42
C ALA A 117 3.03 2.94 -1.31
N TYR A 118 1.91 2.24 -1.44
CA TYR A 118 0.79 2.22 -0.47
C TYR A 118 0.20 3.61 -0.16
N THR A 119 0.13 4.49 -1.17
CA THR A 119 -0.48 5.82 -1.06
C THR A 119 -1.63 5.97 -2.05
N LEU A 120 -2.57 6.87 -1.73
CA LEU A 120 -3.77 7.12 -2.51
C LEU A 120 -3.77 8.54 -3.08
N GLY A 121 -4.29 8.69 -4.31
CA GLY A 121 -4.56 10.00 -4.91
C GLY A 121 -3.32 10.86 -5.15
N GLY A 122 -2.16 10.24 -5.40
CA GLY A 122 -0.91 10.97 -5.62
C GLY A 122 -0.26 11.55 -4.37
N THR A 123 -0.76 11.19 -3.17
CA THR A 123 -0.21 11.68 -1.91
C THR A 123 1.29 11.40 -1.80
N GLY A 124 2.08 12.44 -1.61
CA GLY A 124 3.54 12.38 -1.48
C GLY A 124 4.30 12.12 -2.78
N GLY A 125 3.59 11.92 -3.90
CA GLY A 125 4.17 11.79 -5.23
C GLY A 125 4.17 13.12 -5.99
N GLY A 126 4.82 13.13 -7.15
CA GLY A 126 4.89 14.30 -8.02
C GLY A 126 5.73 14.05 -9.26
N ILE A 127 5.87 15.08 -10.07
CA ILE A 127 6.79 15.14 -11.21
C ILE A 127 7.93 16.06 -10.80
N ALA A 128 9.15 15.60 -10.96
CA ALA A 128 10.36 16.37 -10.72
C ALA A 128 11.02 16.73 -12.06
N GLU A 129 11.26 18.00 -12.27
CA GLU A 129 11.94 18.54 -13.47
C GLU A 129 13.43 18.79 -13.21
N THR A 130 13.81 18.85 -11.92
CA THR A 130 15.18 19.11 -11.46
C THR A 130 15.61 18.16 -10.35
N PRO A 131 16.93 17.99 -10.09
CA PRO A 131 17.43 17.21 -8.97
C PRO A 131 16.91 17.68 -7.60
N GLU A 132 16.79 19.01 -7.41
CA GLU A 132 16.31 19.60 -6.16
C GLU A 132 14.85 19.25 -5.92
N GLU A 133 14.02 19.34 -6.95
CA GLU A 133 12.61 18.92 -6.87
C GLU A 133 12.48 17.42 -6.59
N LEU A 134 13.31 16.60 -7.24
CA LEU A 134 13.34 15.16 -7.00
C LEU A 134 13.70 14.84 -5.56
N HIS A 135 14.74 15.50 -5.01
CA HIS A 135 15.12 15.34 -3.62
C HIS A 135 13.96 15.62 -2.66
N ASP A 136 13.26 16.75 -2.83
CA ASP A 136 12.18 17.18 -1.93
C ASP A 136 10.95 16.26 -2.06
N ILE A 137 10.53 15.95 -3.27
CA ILE A 137 9.36 15.07 -3.52
C ILE A 137 9.65 13.66 -3.02
N CYS A 138 10.84 13.11 -3.34
CA CYS A 138 11.23 11.76 -2.92
C CYS A 138 11.35 11.65 -1.39
N THR A 139 11.95 12.63 -0.72
CA THR A 139 12.04 12.68 0.74
C THR A 139 10.65 12.62 1.38
N ASN A 140 9.70 13.43 0.89
CA ASN A 140 8.33 13.43 1.38
C ASN A 140 7.61 12.11 1.06
N GLY A 141 7.81 11.58 -0.15
CA GLY A 141 7.22 10.31 -0.59
C GLY A 141 7.65 9.12 0.25
N LEU A 142 8.94 8.98 0.52
CA LEU A 142 9.49 7.93 1.37
C LEU A 142 8.94 8.00 2.80
N ARG A 143 8.77 9.21 3.34
CA ARG A 143 8.19 9.43 4.68
C ARG A 143 6.71 9.03 4.75
N LEU A 144 5.94 9.24 3.68
CA LEU A 144 4.50 8.96 3.62
C LEU A 144 4.19 7.52 3.20
N SER A 145 5.12 6.85 2.56
CA SER A 145 4.99 5.44 2.22
C SER A 145 5.08 4.56 3.46
N ARG A 146 4.12 3.66 3.64
CA ARG A 146 4.08 2.68 4.75
C ARG A 146 5.37 1.83 4.85
N VAL A 147 5.99 1.56 3.73
CA VAL A 147 7.18 0.72 3.59
C VAL A 147 8.43 1.51 3.21
N SER A 148 8.38 2.86 3.32
CA SER A 148 9.49 3.75 2.93
C SER A 148 10.02 3.44 1.54
N GLN A 149 9.14 3.32 0.55
CA GLN A 149 9.46 2.94 -0.82
C GLN A 149 8.83 3.91 -1.81
N CYS A 150 9.60 4.32 -2.82
CA CYS A 150 9.13 5.05 -3.99
C CYS A 150 9.54 4.34 -5.27
N LEU A 151 8.70 4.43 -6.31
CA LEU A 151 9.06 4.18 -7.70
C LEU A 151 9.45 5.51 -8.34
N ILE A 152 10.57 5.53 -9.05
CA ILE A 152 11.03 6.64 -9.86
C ILE A 152 10.94 6.23 -11.33
#